data_4e3faa711a827a3350d514cd657584a0
#
_entry.id   4e3faa711a827a3350d514cd657584a0
#
_cell.length_a   1.000
_cell.length_b   1.000
_cell.length_c   1.000
_cell.angle_alpha   90.00
_cell.angle_beta   90.00
_cell.angle_gamma   90.00
#
_symmetry.space_group_name_H-M   'P 1'
#
loop_
_entity.id
_entity.type
_entity.pdbx_description
1 polymer ?
#
loop_
_entity_poly.entity_id
_entity_poly.type
_entity_poly.pdbx_seq_one_letter_code
_entity_poly.pdbx_strand_id
1 'polypeptide(L)'
;MVRLSGFDLTADCNEAFWKLLDEILHDKNFIKPLFKKYMAMLNTRGITSVKEIGFDEFSGFQSILSELESEEELNLRVHFMSQPVGSNANFEYAEKMMSEYNSDFIRFSGFNRMTDGSISQGNGLLKQPYENQNYKCKLDINWELIQDEVLEADKLGTRFSLNAQGDGAVAKAVDIFSQCEKNANGKLINRHAITEAEFSDPVDLKRMAELGIICEYYPQIQSITSYNDKVGMIKKQIGLERGKNYWNRRKMKDYGVPLCCGTDLPLVIDHIPESIYYSVTGLFPEGGIPFNQANCLTPYEVLESWTFGGAYDFCREDDLGSITVGKLADFAVIDGDILHINPRDCRSLDVYMTIINGKIVYQK
;
A
#
# COMPACT_ATOMS: atom_id res chain seq x y z
N MET A 1 -10.89 8.54 -24.76
CA MET A 1 -10.25 8.52 -23.42
C MET A 1 -11.27 7.95 -22.46
N VAL A 2 -11.23 6.63 -22.21
CA VAL A 2 -12.13 5.97 -21.27
C VAL A 2 -11.57 6.27 -19.88
N ARG A 3 -12.28 7.10 -19.09
CA ARG A 3 -12.03 7.20 -17.67
C ARG A 3 -12.53 5.89 -17.05
N LEU A 4 -11.63 5.04 -16.63
CA LEU A 4 -11.92 3.97 -15.69
C LEU A 4 -12.10 4.62 -14.31
N SER A 5 -13.22 5.30 -14.09
CA SER A 5 -13.68 5.59 -12.74
C SER A 5 -14.12 4.26 -12.16
N GLY A 6 -13.40 3.76 -11.16
CA GLY A 6 -13.57 2.43 -10.63
C GLY A 6 -15.01 2.00 -10.42
N PHE A 7 -15.26 0.73 -10.69
CA PHE A 7 -16.33 -0.11 -10.14
C PHE A 7 -17.80 0.08 -10.61
N ASP A 8 -18.10 0.90 -11.64
CA ASP A 8 -19.45 0.98 -12.22
C ASP A 8 -19.55 0.32 -13.63
N LEU A 9 -18.68 -0.64 -13.91
CA LEU A 9 -18.83 -1.46 -15.10
C LEU A 9 -19.95 -2.49 -14.85
N THR A 10 -20.91 -2.60 -15.77
CA THR A 10 -21.87 -3.72 -15.74
C THR A 10 -21.12 -5.04 -15.90
N ALA A 11 -21.68 -6.14 -15.40
CA ALA A 11 -21.01 -7.45 -15.44
C ALA A 11 -20.48 -7.82 -16.83
N ASP A 12 -21.26 -7.55 -17.90
CA ASP A 12 -20.87 -7.83 -19.30
C ASP A 12 -19.69 -6.96 -19.76
N CYS A 13 -19.61 -5.71 -19.33
CA CYS A 13 -18.48 -4.83 -19.64
C CYS A 13 -17.22 -5.26 -18.88
N ASN A 14 -17.36 -5.79 -17.67
CA ASN A 14 -16.27 -6.32 -16.89
C ASN A 14 -15.62 -7.53 -17.59
N GLU A 15 -16.40 -8.52 -18.01
CA GLU A 15 -15.87 -9.69 -18.67
C GLU A 15 -15.10 -9.34 -19.95
N ALA A 16 -15.66 -8.49 -20.80
CA ALA A 16 -15.00 -8.03 -22.02
C ALA A 16 -13.69 -7.27 -21.73
N PHE A 17 -13.71 -6.43 -20.69
CA PHE A 17 -12.52 -5.68 -20.24
C PHE A 17 -11.42 -6.62 -19.75
N TRP A 18 -11.75 -7.57 -18.89
CA TRP A 18 -10.78 -8.51 -18.34
C TRP A 18 -10.18 -9.40 -19.43
N LYS A 19 -11.00 -9.86 -20.37
CA LYS A 19 -10.51 -10.64 -21.51
C LYS A 19 -9.52 -9.84 -22.36
N LEU A 20 -9.84 -8.57 -22.65
CA LEU A 20 -8.94 -7.70 -23.41
C LEU A 20 -7.64 -7.42 -22.64
N LEU A 21 -7.74 -7.21 -21.33
CA LEU A 21 -6.56 -6.99 -20.47
C LEU A 21 -5.68 -8.23 -20.45
N ASP A 22 -6.26 -9.41 -20.35
CA ASP A 22 -5.54 -10.69 -20.38
C ASP A 22 -4.79 -10.86 -21.71
N GLU A 23 -5.45 -10.62 -22.85
CA GLU A 23 -4.83 -10.67 -24.19
C GLU A 23 -3.64 -9.69 -24.28
N ILE A 24 -3.78 -8.47 -23.76
CA ILE A 24 -2.73 -7.44 -23.76
C ILE A 24 -1.56 -7.87 -22.85
N LEU A 25 -1.85 -8.36 -21.64
CA LEU A 25 -0.82 -8.75 -20.67
C LEU A 25 -0.01 -9.98 -21.11
N HIS A 26 -0.56 -10.82 -22.00
CA HIS A 26 0.14 -11.94 -22.60
C HIS A 26 0.97 -11.55 -23.83
N ASP A 27 0.74 -10.38 -24.43
CA ASP A 27 1.58 -9.87 -25.53
C ASP A 27 2.92 -9.34 -25.02
N LYS A 28 3.89 -10.22 -24.87
CA LYS A 28 5.22 -9.89 -24.37
C LYS A 28 5.92 -8.79 -25.19
N ASN A 29 5.70 -8.75 -26.50
CA ASN A 29 6.32 -7.74 -27.37
C ASN A 29 5.79 -6.33 -27.09
N PHE A 30 4.54 -6.25 -26.67
CA PHE A 30 3.90 -4.99 -26.28
C PHE A 30 4.22 -4.62 -24.82
N ILE A 31 4.05 -5.55 -23.88
CA ILE A 31 4.13 -5.27 -22.43
C ILE A 31 5.57 -5.12 -21.94
N LYS A 32 6.52 -5.94 -22.39
CA LYS A 32 7.90 -5.91 -21.89
C LYS A 32 8.57 -4.53 -22.08
N PRO A 33 8.47 -3.84 -23.24
CA PRO A 33 8.99 -2.47 -23.37
C PRO A 33 8.29 -1.45 -22.47
N LEU A 34 6.99 -1.59 -22.24
CA LEU A 34 6.23 -0.71 -21.34
C LEU A 34 6.66 -0.91 -19.90
N PHE A 35 6.82 -2.17 -19.48
CA PHE A 35 7.29 -2.48 -18.14
C PHE A 35 8.73 -1.97 -17.89
N LYS A 36 9.64 -2.08 -18.85
CA LYS A 36 10.97 -1.46 -18.76
C LYS A 36 10.90 0.06 -18.56
N LYS A 37 10.03 0.75 -19.28
CA LYS A 37 9.80 2.20 -19.09
C LYS A 37 9.22 2.51 -17.70
N TYR A 38 8.32 1.67 -17.22
CA TYR A 38 7.73 1.80 -15.88
C TYR A 38 8.79 1.62 -14.79
N MET A 39 9.62 0.56 -14.88
CA MET A 39 10.75 0.38 -13.96
C MET A 39 11.70 1.58 -13.97
N ALA A 40 12.09 2.05 -15.15
CA ALA A 40 12.97 3.23 -15.29
C ALA A 40 12.34 4.46 -14.62
N MET A 41 11.04 4.70 -14.79
CA MET A 41 10.32 5.77 -14.13
C MET A 41 10.35 5.61 -12.60
N LEU A 42 10.15 4.42 -12.05
CA LEU A 42 10.25 4.16 -10.61
C LEU A 42 11.68 4.39 -10.10
N ASN A 43 12.69 3.97 -10.86
CA ASN A 43 14.08 4.20 -10.49
C ASN A 43 14.44 5.69 -10.44
N THR A 44 13.88 6.55 -11.33
CA THR A 44 14.07 8.01 -11.21
C THR A 44 13.52 8.59 -9.91
N ARG A 45 12.67 7.88 -9.23
CA ARG A 45 12.03 8.28 -7.96
C ARG A 45 12.65 7.64 -6.72
N GLY A 46 13.74 6.89 -6.87
CA GLY A 46 14.43 6.22 -5.78
C GLY A 46 13.81 4.90 -5.36
N ILE A 47 12.86 4.37 -6.12
CA ILE A 47 12.16 3.11 -5.80
C ILE A 47 12.99 1.94 -6.32
N THR A 48 13.35 1.03 -5.42
CA THR A 48 14.13 -0.18 -5.69
C THR A 48 13.30 -1.45 -5.58
N SER A 49 12.19 -1.39 -4.82
CA SER A 49 11.31 -2.53 -4.57
C SER A 49 9.86 -2.08 -4.58
N VAL A 50 8.98 -2.94 -5.05
CA VAL A 50 7.52 -2.71 -5.05
C VAL A 50 6.80 -3.94 -4.52
N LYS A 51 5.67 -3.69 -3.84
CA LYS A 51 4.61 -4.65 -3.66
C LYS A 51 3.54 -4.35 -4.69
N GLU A 52 3.41 -5.24 -5.65
CA GLU A 52 2.45 -5.10 -6.73
C GLU A 52 1.18 -5.85 -6.35
N ILE A 53 0.07 -5.14 -6.31
CA ILE A 53 -1.26 -5.68 -6.02
C ILE A 53 -1.98 -5.84 -7.34
N GLY A 54 -1.64 -6.90 -8.06
CA GLY A 54 -2.15 -7.17 -9.39
C GLY A 54 -3.31 -8.15 -9.42
N PHE A 55 -3.94 -8.19 -10.58
CA PHE A 55 -5.01 -9.13 -10.88
C PHE A 55 -4.38 -10.44 -11.38
N ASP A 56 -4.18 -11.38 -10.50
CA ASP A 56 -3.48 -12.65 -10.74
C ASP A 56 -4.11 -13.52 -11.81
N GLU A 57 -5.41 -13.46 -11.97
CA GLU A 57 -6.15 -14.28 -12.96
C GLU A 57 -5.88 -13.87 -14.41
N PHE A 58 -5.31 -12.68 -14.63
CA PHE A 58 -5.13 -12.07 -15.95
C PHE A 58 -3.67 -11.80 -16.32
N SER A 59 -2.74 -12.41 -15.60
CA SER A 59 -1.36 -11.99 -15.69
C SER A 59 -0.45 -13.01 -16.37
N GLY A 60 -0.09 -12.76 -17.62
CA GLY A 60 1.17 -13.23 -18.20
C GLY A 60 2.41 -12.50 -17.66
N PHE A 61 2.20 -11.59 -16.71
CA PHE A 61 3.14 -10.65 -16.13
C PHE A 61 4.34 -11.33 -15.45
N GLN A 62 4.12 -12.40 -14.67
CA GLN A 62 5.18 -13.14 -13.99
C GLN A 62 6.20 -13.72 -14.98
N SER A 63 5.75 -14.16 -16.14
CA SER A 63 6.64 -14.68 -17.18
C SER A 63 7.54 -13.61 -17.79
N ILE A 64 7.08 -12.35 -17.84
CA ILE A 64 7.88 -11.21 -18.27
C ILE A 64 8.93 -10.86 -17.24
N LEU A 65 8.56 -10.89 -15.96
CA LEU A 65 9.50 -10.67 -14.85
C LEU A 65 10.63 -11.70 -14.88
N SER A 66 10.30 -13.00 -15.01
CA SER A 66 11.28 -14.08 -15.10
C SER A 66 12.22 -13.93 -16.30
N GLU A 67 11.69 -13.51 -17.44
CA GLU A 67 12.49 -13.26 -18.63
C GLU A 67 13.47 -12.10 -18.42
N LEU A 68 12.99 -10.98 -17.84
CA LEU A 68 13.83 -9.82 -17.52
C LEU A 68 14.88 -10.15 -16.45
N GLU A 69 14.56 -10.99 -15.47
CA GLU A 69 15.52 -11.43 -14.47
C GLU A 69 16.62 -12.29 -15.11
N SER A 70 16.24 -13.25 -15.97
CA SER A 70 17.18 -14.12 -16.68
C SER A 70 18.10 -13.36 -17.64
N GLU A 71 17.66 -12.22 -18.16
CA GLU A 71 18.42 -11.31 -19.02
C GLU A 71 19.27 -10.30 -18.24
N GLU A 72 19.22 -10.30 -16.90
CA GLU A 72 19.85 -9.31 -16.02
C GLU A 72 19.35 -7.87 -16.26
N GLU A 73 18.13 -7.74 -16.76
CA GLU A 73 17.48 -6.47 -17.09
C GLU A 73 16.39 -6.06 -16.09
N LEU A 74 16.06 -6.89 -15.08
CA LEU A 74 15.10 -6.58 -14.05
C LEU A 74 15.73 -5.63 -13.01
N ASN A 75 15.49 -4.34 -13.17
CA ASN A 75 16.00 -3.28 -12.29
C ASN A 75 14.94 -2.85 -11.27
N LEU A 76 14.25 -3.81 -10.65
CA LEU A 76 13.23 -3.60 -9.63
C LEU A 76 12.98 -4.93 -8.93
N ARG A 77 12.91 -4.94 -7.60
CA ARG A 77 12.42 -6.10 -6.87
C ARG A 77 10.91 -6.07 -6.82
N VAL A 78 10.27 -7.14 -7.27
CA VAL A 78 8.81 -7.22 -7.38
C VAL A 78 8.28 -8.29 -6.44
N HIS A 79 7.55 -7.84 -5.43
CA HIS A 79 6.77 -8.68 -4.54
C HIS A 79 5.31 -8.61 -4.98
N PHE A 80 4.87 -9.55 -5.81
CA PHE A 80 3.51 -9.53 -6.32
C PHE A 80 2.53 -10.26 -5.41
N MET A 81 1.30 -9.81 -5.41
CA MET A 81 0.20 -10.37 -4.63
C MET A 81 -0.90 -10.87 -5.56
N SER A 82 -1.78 -11.71 -5.02
CA SER A 82 -3.06 -12.05 -5.62
C SER A 82 -4.15 -11.10 -5.11
N GLN A 83 -4.88 -10.47 -6.02
CA GLN A 83 -6.07 -9.68 -5.68
C GLN A 83 -7.29 -10.21 -6.44
N PRO A 84 -8.06 -11.15 -5.86
CA PRO A 84 -9.25 -11.67 -6.51
C PRO A 84 -10.33 -10.58 -6.61
N VAL A 85 -10.86 -10.37 -7.81
CA VAL A 85 -11.93 -9.42 -8.11
C VAL A 85 -13.12 -10.15 -8.69
N GLY A 86 -14.23 -10.19 -7.94
CA GLY A 86 -15.44 -10.94 -8.34
C GLY A 86 -15.32 -12.45 -8.22
N SER A 87 -14.22 -12.97 -7.67
CA SER A 87 -13.92 -14.38 -7.43
C SER A 87 -13.42 -14.59 -5.99
N ASN A 88 -13.31 -15.87 -5.60
CA ASN A 88 -12.68 -16.25 -4.33
C ASN A 88 -11.16 -16.29 -4.48
N ALA A 89 -10.43 -16.22 -3.36
CA ALA A 89 -8.99 -16.41 -3.34
C ALA A 89 -8.61 -17.81 -3.86
N ASN A 90 -7.61 -17.85 -4.75
CA ASN A 90 -7.13 -19.09 -5.36
C ASN A 90 -5.87 -19.57 -4.64
N PHE A 91 -6.05 -20.47 -3.67
CA PHE A 91 -4.95 -20.99 -2.84
C PHE A 91 -4.02 -21.93 -3.60
N GLU A 92 -4.54 -22.72 -4.56
CA GLU A 92 -3.71 -23.57 -5.43
C GLU A 92 -2.76 -22.71 -6.29
N TYR A 93 -3.27 -21.61 -6.82
CA TYR A 93 -2.44 -20.61 -7.50
C TYR A 93 -1.36 -20.03 -6.56
N ALA A 94 -1.72 -19.67 -5.34
CA ALA A 94 -0.77 -19.12 -4.36
C ALA A 94 0.35 -20.12 -4.03
N GLU A 95 0.03 -21.39 -3.75
CA GLU A 95 1.02 -22.44 -3.51
C GLU A 95 1.99 -22.59 -4.69
N LYS A 96 1.46 -22.59 -5.91
CA LYS A 96 2.26 -22.62 -7.13
C LYS A 96 3.19 -21.41 -7.22
N MET A 97 2.65 -20.20 -7.01
CA MET A 97 3.44 -18.96 -7.10
C MET A 97 4.53 -18.89 -6.02
N MET A 98 4.24 -19.30 -4.79
CA MET A 98 5.24 -19.40 -3.72
C MET A 98 6.38 -20.37 -4.05
N SER A 99 6.07 -21.46 -4.75
CA SER A 99 7.05 -22.45 -5.17
C SER A 99 7.92 -21.98 -6.34
N GLU A 100 7.31 -21.31 -7.33
CA GLU A 100 7.96 -20.90 -8.57
C GLU A 100 8.74 -19.59 -8.44
N TYR A 101 8.26 -18.64 -7.63
CA TYR A 101 8.80 -17.29 -7.51
C TYR A 101 9.36 -17.03 -6.12
N ASN A 102 10.62 -17.35 -5.93
CA ASN A 102 11.34 -17.17 -4.67
C ASN A 102 12.80 -16.72 -4.90
N SER A 103 13.02 -15.87 -5.90
CA SER A 103 14.32 -15.28 -6.18
C SER A 103 14.59 -14.04 -5.32
N ASP A 104 15.75 -13.41 -5.52
CA ASP A 104 16.05 -12.13 -4.90
C ASP A 104 15.22 -10.99 -5.47
N PHE A 105 14.76 -11.11 -6.72
CA PHE A 105 14.02 -10.06 -7.42
C PHE A 105 12.52 -10.31 -7.50
N ILE A 106 12.08 -11.56 -7.54
CA ILE A 106 10.66 -11.88 -7.76
C ILE A 106 10.16 -12.81 -6.65
N ARG A 107 9.13 -12.39 -5.92
CA ARG A 107 8.50 -13.20 -4.89
C ARG A 107 6.98 -13.03 -4.88
N PHE A 108 6.27 -14.13 -4.61
CA PHE A 108 4.87 -14.05 -4.25
C PHE A 108 4.74 -13.57 -2.80
N SER A 109 3.85 -12.61 -2.54
CA SER A 109 3.73 -11.91 -1.26
C SER A 109 2.34 -12.01 -0.63
N GLY A 110 1.55 -13.02 -1.02
CA GLY A 110 0.23 -13.28 -0.43
C GLY A 110 -0.93 -12.64 -1.16
N PHE A 111 -2.02 -12.41 -0.42
CA PHE A 111 -3.28 -11.92 -0.96
C PHE A 111 -3.59 -10.50 -0.54
N ASN A 112 -4.33 -9.79 -1.38
CA ASN A 112 -4.98 -8.53 -1.03
C ASN A 112 -6.47 -8.59 -1.35
N ARG A 113 -7.31 -7.95 -0.54
CA ARG A 113 -8.74 -7.81 -0.84
C ARG A 113 -9.28 -6.47 -0.37
N MET A 114 -10.08 -5.85 -1.25
CA MET A 114 -10.90 -4.71 -0.90
C MET A 114 -12.01 -5.15 0.06
N THR A 115 -12.19 -4.44 1.16
CA THR A 115 -13.28 -4.69 2.10
C THR A 115 -14.40 -3.68 1.95
N ASP A 116 -14.17 -2.47 2.38
CA ASP A 116 -15.09 -1.34 2.20
C ASP A 116 -14.61 -0.41 1.08
N GLY A 117 -15.18 0.75 0.97
CA GLY A 117 -14.83 1.74 -0.03
C GLY A 117 -14.69 3.14 0.56
N SER A 118 -14.73 4.15 -0.31
CA SER A 118 -14.47 5.53 0.06
C SER A 118 -15.53 6.09 1.04
N ILE A 119 -15.04 6.72 2.10
CA ILE A 119 -15.86 7.49 3.05
C ILE A 119 -16.60 8.64 2.34
N SER A 120 -15.97 9.25 1.32
CA SER A 120 -16.58 10.34 0.56
C SER A 120 -17.87 9.95 -0.16
N GLN A 121 -17.99 8.68 -0.55
CA GLN A 121 -19.14 8.09 -1.23
C GLN A 121 -20.14 7.43 -0.26
N GLY A 122 -19.81 7.33 1.03
CA GLY A 122 -20.60 6.62 2.02
C GLY A 122 -20.38 5.10 2.01
N ASN A 123 -19.31 4.65 1.38
CA ASN A 123 -18.96 3.24 1.21
C ASN A 123 -17.96 2.75 2.28
N GLY A 124 -17.27 3.64 2.99
CA GLY A 124 -16.45 3.28 4.14
C GLY A 124 -17.31 2.74 5.29
N LEU A 125 -16.99 1.58 5.84
CA LEU A 125 -17.72 1.04 6.97
C LEU A 125 -17.31 1.77 8.25
N LEU A 126 -18.28 2.43 8.90
CA LEU A 126 -18.08 3.17 10.13
C LEU A 126 -18.64 2.42 11.35
N LYS A 127 -18.00 2.60 12.53
CA LYS A 127 -18.54 2.14 13.81
C LYS A 127 -19.84 2.85 14.20
N GLN A 128 -19.92 4.15 13.89
CA GLN A 128 -21.13 4.97 14.09
C GLN A 128 -21.68 5.42 12.74
N PRO A 129 -22.97 5.72 12.64
CA PRO A 129 -23.57 6.18 11.38
C PRO A 129 -22.85 7.41 10.81
N TYR A 130 -22.93 7.58 9.50
CA TYR A 130 -22.56 8.79 8.81
C TYR A 130 -23.31 10.00 9.36
N GLU A 131 -22.73 11.17 9.26
CA GLU A 131 -23.30 12.41 9.80
C GLU A 131 -24.68 12.67 9.20
N ASN A 132 -25.70 12.86 10.06
CA ASN A 132 -27.11 13.02 9.68
C ASN A 132 -27.70 11.90 8.82
N GLN A 133 -27.17 10.69 8.94
CA GLN A 133 -27.65 9.48 8.24
C GLN A 133 -27.95 8.37 9.25
N ASN A 134 -28.64 7.33 8.79
CA ASN A 134 -28.97 6.14 9.59
C ASN A 134 -28.20 4.89 9.15
N TYR A 135 -27.25 5.01 8.24
CA TYR A 135 -26.41 3.90 7.76
C TYR A 135 -24.96 4.10 8.16
N LYS A 136 -24.21 3.00 8.22
CA LYS A 136 -22.78 2.94 8.53
C LYS A 136 -21.93 2.60 7.32
N CYS A 137 -22.51 2.02 6.29
CA CYS A 137 -21.91 1.67 5.00
C CYS A 137 -23.04 1.47 4.00
N LYS A 138 -22.81 1.81 2.73
CA LYS A 138 -23.74 1.51 1.63
C LYS A 138 -23.46 0.18 0.95
N LEU A 139 -22.26 -0.38 1.15
CA LEU A 139 -21.89 -1.66 0.58
C LEU A 139 -22.38 -2.79 1.45
N ASP A 140 -22.77 -3.89 0.83
CA ASP A 140 -22.96 -5.17 1.48
C ASP A 140 -21.65 -5.95 1.39
N ILE A 141 -20.96 -6.09 2.52
CA ILE A 141 -19.61 -6.66 2.60
C ILE A 141 -19.71 -8.08 3.14
N ASN A 142 -19.28 -9.06 2.38
CA ASN A 142 -19.27 -10.47 2.82
C ASN A 142 -18.08 -10.74 3.76
N TRP A 143 -18.24 -10.38 5.03
CA TRP A 143 -17.21 -10.56 6.05
C TRP A 143 -16.93 -12.03 6.38
N GLU A 144 -17.90 -12.94 6.18
CA GLU A 144 -17.69 -14.37 6.39
C GLU A 144 -16.72 -14.93 5.36
N LEU A 145 -16.94 -14.63 4.08
CA LEU A 145 -16.00 -14.99 3.02
C LEU A 145 -14.58 -14.44 3.27
N ILE A 146 -14.49 -13.15 3.61
CA ILE A 146 -13.19 -12.49 3.89
C ILE A 146 -12.48 -13.20 5.06
N GLN A 147 -13.20 -13.54 6.12
CA GLN A 147 -12.65 -14.26 7.26
C GLN A 147 -12.13 -15.64 6.87
N ASP A 148 -12.92 -16.41 6.13
CA ASP A 148 -12.54 -17.75 5.70
C ASP A 148 -11.28 -17.72 4.82
N GLU A 149 -11.21 -16.79 3.88
CA GLU A 149 -10.04 -16.61 3.03
C GLU A 149 -8.78 -16.20 3.80
N VAL A 150 -8.91 -15.27 4.76
CA VAL A 150 -7.78 -14.86 5.61
C VAL A 150 -7.26 -16.01 6.44
N LEU A 151 -8.17 -16.78 7.06
CA LEU A 151 -7.78 -17.92 7.91
C LEU A 151 -7.16 -19.06 7.10
N GLU A 152 -7.60 -19.26 5.86
CA GLU A 152 -7.01 -20.27 4.98
C GLU A 152 -5.62 -19.83 4.49
N ALA A 153 -5.46 -18.55 4.10
CA ALA A 153 -4.15 -17.99 3.76
C ALA A 153 -3.16 -18.10 4.95
N ASP A 154 -3.63 -17.82 6.15
CA ASP A 154 -2.82 -17.92 7.36
C ASP A 154 -2.33 -19.35 7.61
N LYS A 155 -3.19 -20.36 7.46
CA LYS A 155 -2.80 -21.79 7.55
C LYS A 155 -1.80 -22.19 6.46
N LEU A 156 -1.92 -21.61 5.26
CA LEU A 156 -0.99 -21.81 4.15
C LEU A 156 0.39 -21.19 4.43
N GLY A 157 0.52 -20.38 5.48
CA GLY A 157 1.75 -19.68 5.82
C GLY A 157 2.01 -18.43 4.98
N THR A 158 0.95 -17.86 4.40
CA THR A 158 1.05 -16.63 3.62
C THR A 158 0.25 -15.49 4.23
N ARG A 159 0.65 -14.27 3.92
CA ARG A 159 -0.01 -13.08 4.45
C ARG A 159 -1.28 -12.73 3.67
N PHE A 160 -2.12 -11.92 4.31
CA PHE A 160 -3.28 -11.29 3.72
C PHE A 160 -3.29 -9.80 4.06
N SER A 161 -3.46 -8.94 3.06
CA SER A 161 -3.68 -7.51 3.24
C SER A 161 -5.15 -7.20 3.00
N LEU A 162 -5.77 -6.45 3.92
CA LEU A 162 -7.15 -6.00 3.79
C LEU A 162 -7.17 -4.49 3.59
N ASN A 163 -7.69 -4.04 2.45
CA ASN A 163 -7.93 -2.61 2.23
C ASN A 163 -9.13 -2.18 3.08
N ALA A 164 -8.94 -1.28 4.05
CA ALA A 164 -9.96 -0.81 4.95
C ALA A 164 -9.85 0.70 5.19
N GLN A 165 -10.87 1.46 4.79
CA GLN A 165 -10.88 2.91 4.90
C GLN A 165 -11.60 3.44 6.13
N GLY A 166 -12.72 2.85 6.51
CA GLY A 166 -13.51 3.25 7.66
C GLY A 166 -13.10 2.56 8.97
N ASP A 167 -13.34 3.22 10.10
CA ASP A 167 -13.01 2.69 11.44
C ASP A 167 -13.73 1.39 11.78
N GLY A 168 -14.90 1.15 11.20
CA GLY A 168 -15.63 -0.11 11.32
C GLY A 168 -14.97 -1.24 10.52
N ALA A 169 -14.46 -0.94 9.31
CA ALA A 169 -13.75 -1.92 8.50
C ALA A 169 -12.39 -2.28 9.14
N VAL A 170 -11.65 -1.27 9.63
CA VAL A 170 -10.41 -1.50 10.40
C VAL A 170 -10.67 -2.40 11.61
N ALA A 171 -11.73 -2.13 12.40
CA ALA A 171 -12.09 -2.96 13.55
C ALA A 171 -12.39 -4.40 13.14
N LYS A 172 -13.15 -4.61 12.06
CA LYS A 172 -13.47 -5.95 11.52
C LYS A 172 -12.23 -6.69 11.03
N ALA A 173 -11.33 -6.00 10.31
CA ALA A 173 -10.05 -6.57 9.89
C ALA A 173 -9.20 -7.03 11.08
N VAL A 174 -9.10 -6.20 12.13
CA VAL A 174 -8.41 -6.55 13.38
C VAL A 174 -9.06 -7.76 14.07
N ASP A 175 -10.41 -7.82 14.10
CA ASP A 175 -11.14 -8.97 14.67
C ASP A 175 -10.81 -10.27 13.91
N ILE A 176 -10.77 -10.23 12.59
CA ILE A 176 -10.41 -11.38 11.74
C ILE A 176 -8.95 -11.79 12.00
N PHE A 177 -8.00 -10.87 11.89
CA PHE A 177 -6.58 -11.17 12.11
C PHE A 177 -6.27 -11.64 13.53
N SER A 178 -7.09 -11.26 14.53
CA SER A 178 -6.93 -11.74 15.90
C SER A 178 -7.13 -13.25 16.05
N GLN A 179 -7.71 -13.92 15.04
CA GLN A 179 -7.95 -15.37 15.02
C GLN A 179 -6.80 -16.15 14.35
N CYS A 180 -5.90 -15.44 13.64
CA CYS A 180 -4.74 -16.03 12.96
C CYS A 180 -3.66 -16.49 13.95
N GLU A 181 -2.71 -17.28 13.46
CA GLU A 181 -1.61 -17.83 14.26
C GLU A 181 -0.67 -16.76 14.82
N LYS A 182 -0.21 -16.99 16.04
CA LYS A 182 0.65 -16.05 16.77
C LYS A 182 1.90 -16.74 17.27
N ASN A 183 3.01 -16.01 17.24
CA ASN A 183 4.26 -16.42 17.87
C ASN A 183 4.18 -16.31 19.41
N ALA A 184 5.25 -16.73 20.07
CA ALA A 184 5.36 -16.72 21.54
C ALA A 184 5.18 -15.31 22.17
N ASN A 185 5.37 -14.24 21.39
CA ASN A 185 5.19 -12.86 21.84
C ASN A 185 3.77 -12.32 21.56
N GLY A 186 2.86 -13.15 21.08
CA GLY A 186 1.48 -12.77 20.74
C GLY A 186 1.33 -12.01 19.42
N LYS A 187 2.39 -11.91 18.61
CA LYS A 187 2.37 -11.28 17.29
C LYS A 187 1.99 -12.27 16.20
N LEU A 188 1.28 -11.80 15.19
CA LEU A 188 0.94 -12.59 14.01
C LEU A 188 2.20 -13.12 13.30
N ILE A 189 2.21 -14.40 12.95
CA ILE A 189 3.37 -15.04 12.29
C ILE A 189 3.47 -14.53 10.85
N ASN A 190 2.34 -14.49 10.12
CA ASN A 190 2.30 -14.20 8.69
C ASN A 190 2.22 -12.69 8.35
N ARG A 191 2.38 -11.81 9.35
CA ARG A 191 2.48 -10.34 9.16
C ARG A 191 1.37 -9.77 8.29
N HIS A 192 0.11 -10.09 8.63
CA HIS A 192 -1.04 -9.51 7.94
C HIS A 192 -1.04 -7.99 8.02
N ALA A 193 -1.64 -7.35 7.02
CA ALA A 193 -1.63 -5.90 6.90
C ALA A 193 -3.03 -5.32 6.70
N ILE A 194 -3.18 -4.06 7.08
CA ILE A 194 -4.31 -3.22 6.70
C ILE A 194 -3.77 -2.11 5.81
N THR A 195 -4.29 -2.05 4.58
CA THR A 195 -4.00 -0.97 3.64
C THR A 195 -4.93 0.20 3.84
N GLU A 196 -4.40 1.41 3.69
CA GLU A 196 -5.05 2.72 3.85
C GLU A 196 -5.30 3.12 5.30
N ALA A 197 -6.20 2.46 6.03
CA ALA A 197 -6.62 2.83 7.40
C ALA A 197 -6.86 4.35 7.57
N GLU A 198 -7.52 4.97 6.57
CA GLU A 198 -7.66 6.44 6.48
C GLU A 198 -8.34 7.05 7.69
N PHE A 199 -9.41 6.41 8.16
CA PHE A 199 -10.14 6.79 9.36
C PHE A 199 -10.15 5.63 10.34
N SER A 200 -9.48 5.78 11.48
CA SER A 200 -9.20 4.69 12.41
C SER A 200 -9.38 5.11 13.87
N ASP A 201 -10.03 4.22 14.65
CA ASP A 201 -10.23 4.40 16.08
C ASP A 201 -8.93 4.05 16.85
N PRO A 202 -8.47 4.91 17.77
CA PRO A 202 -7.31 4.64 18.62
C PRO A 202 -7.33 3.30 19.37
N VAL A 203 -8.52 2.77 19.70
CA VAL A 203 -8.65 1.47 20.37
C VAL A 203 -8.17 0.36 19.44
N ASP A 204 -8.56 0.39 18.16
CA ASP A 204 -8.14 -0.63 17.20
C ASP A 204 -6.68 -0.48 16.79
N LEU A 205 -6.15 0.76 16.75
CA LEU A 205 -4.72 0.99 16.54
C LEU A 205 -3.85 0.33 17.62
N LYS A 206 -4.30 0.32 18.89
CA LYS A 206 -3.61 -0.41 19.97
C LYS A 206 -3.63 -1.92 19.71
N ARG A 207 -4.78 -2.46 19.31
CA ARG A 207 -4.92 -3.88 18.97
C ARG A 207 -4.05 -4.26 17.76
N MET A 208 -3.99 -3.40 16.74
CA MET A 208 -3.05 -3.57 15.63
C MET A 208 -1.60 -3.68 16.13
N ALA A 209 -1.18 -2.78 17.00
CA ALA A 209 0.15 -2.79 17.59
C ALA A 209 0.39 -4.06 18.41
N GLU A 210 -0.56 -4.48 19.25
CA GLU A 210 -0.49 -5.70 20.06
C GLU A 210 -0.33 -6.95 19.21
N LEU A 211 -1.04 -7.03 18.08
CA LEU A 211 -0.98 -8.16 17.13
C LEU A 211 0.19 -8.07 16.15
N GLY A 212 0.80 -6.88 15.98
CA GLY A 212 1.84 -6.64 14.97
C GLY A 212 1.27 -6.51 13.55
N ILE A 213 0.00 -6.12 13.42
CA ILE A 213 -0.62 -5.84 12.12
C ILE A 213 0.07 -4.62 11.49
N ILE A 214 0.52 -4.76 10.25
CA ILE A 214 1.17 -3.68 9.50
C ILE A 214 0.10 -2.71 8.99
N CYS A 215 0.39 -1.41 9.04
CA CYS A 215 -0.38 -0.41 8.33
C CYS A 215 0.38 0.06 7.09
N GLU A 216 -0.17 -0.20 5.92
CA GLU A 216 0.32 0.28 4.64
C GLU A 216 -0.44 1.57 4.31
N TYR A 217 0.24 2.70 4.30
CA TYR A 217 -0.40 3.99 4.08
C TYR A 217 0.21 4.76 2.91
N TYR A 218 -0.56 5.66 2.33
CA TYR A 218 -0.22 6.38 1.11
C TYR A 218 -0.15 7.89 1.38
N PRO A 219 1.05 8.47 1.65
CA PRO A 219 1.18 9.89 2.00
C PRO A 219 0.65 10.82 0.93
N GLN A 220 0.86 10.48 -0.33
CA GLN A 220 0.54 11.30 -1.49
C GLN A 220 -0.94 11.38 -1.82
N ILE A 221 -1.80 10.63 -1.13
CA ILE A 221 -3.25 10.78 -1.30
C ILE A 221 -3.72 12.21 -0.97
N GLN A 222 -2.90 12.98 -0.23
CA GLN A 222 -3.14 14.40 -0.01
C GLN A 222 -2.96 15.23 -1.30
N SER A 223 -2.15 14.77 -2.27
CA SER A 223 -1.89 15.50 -3.51
C SER A 223 -3.09 15.61 -4.45
N ILE A 224 -4.05 14.71 -4.33
CA ILE A 224 -5.22 14.62 -5.24
C ILE A 224 -6.43 15.44 -4.77
N THR A 225 -6.31 16.18 -3.68
CA THR A 225 -7.41 16.97 -3.12
C THR A 225 -6.90 18.29 -2.54
N SER A 226 -7.79 19.19 -2.17
CA SER A 226 -7.49 20.43 -1.45
C SER A 226 -7.88 20.35 0.03
N TYR A 227 -7.33 21.26 0.85
CA TYR A 227 -7.74 21.41 2.24
C TYR A 227 -9.25 21.60 2.38
N ASN A 228 -9.82 22.51 1.59
CA ASN A 228 -11.26 22.83 1.67
C ASN A 228 -12.14 21.64 1.29
N ASP A 229 -11.76 20.90 0.24
CA ASP A 229 -12.50 19.73 -0.20
C ASP A 229 -12.44 18.60 0.83
N LYS A 230 -11.24 18.31 1.38
CA LYS A 230 -11.08 17.27 2.38
C LYS A 230 -11.82 17.61 3.68
N VAL A 231 -11.67 18.82 4.20
CA VAL A 231 -12.37 19.26 5.42
C VAL A 231 -13.88 19.33 5.20
N GLY A 232 -14.31 19.82 4.04
CA GLY A 232 -15.73 19.82 3.62
C GLY A 232 -16.33 18.43 3.58
N MET A 233 -15.63 17.48 2.97
CA MET A 233 -16.00 16.05 2.94
C MET A 233 -16.12 15.48 4.35
N ILE A 234 -15.11 15.65 5.19
CA ILE A 234 -15.08 15.15 6.58
C ILE A 234 -16.26 15.73 7.38
N LYS A 235 -16.46 17.04 7.31
CA LYS A 235 -17.59 17.72 8.00
C LYS A 235 -18.93 17.12 7.58
N LYS A 236 -19.09 16.86 6.29
CA LYS A 236 -20.34 16.32 5.70
C LYS A 236 -20.58 14.85 6.07
N GLN A 237 -19.52 14.03 6.05
CA GLN A 237 -19.64 12.57 6.13
C GLN A 237 -19.53 12.03 7.56
N ILE A 238 -18.62 12.56 8.36
CA ILE A 238 -18.29 12.01 9.69
C ILE A 238 -18.31 13.06 10.82
N GLY A 239 -18.43 14.34 10.50
CA GLY A 239 -18.31 15.43 11.48
C GLY A 239 -16.86 15.74 11.86
N LEU A 240 -16.58 17.01 12.23
CA LEU A 240 -15.22 17.47 12.49
C LEU A 240 -14.58 16.83 13.73
N GLU A 241 -15.36 16.52 14.75
CA GLU A 241 -14.81 15.89 15.97
C GLU A 241 -14.28 14.48 15.71
N ARG A 242 -15.06 13.65 15.03
CA ARG A 242 -14.58 12.32 14.60
C ARG A 242 -13.44 12.45 13.59
N GLY A 243 -13.51 13.46 12.70
CA GLY A 243 -12.49 13.73 11.69
C GLY A 243 -11.09 13.98 12.21
N LYS A 244 -10.91 14.24 13.53
CA LYS A 244 -9.59 14.30 14.17
C LYS A 244 -8.83 12.98 14.11
N ASN A 245 -9.51 11.87 13.91
CA ASN A 245 -8.92 10.55 13.73
C ASN A 245 -8.63 10.18 12.25
N TYR A 246 -8.83 11.13 11.34
CA TYR A 246 -8.50 10.93 9.92
C TYR A 246 -6.98 11.01 9.72
N TRP A 247 -6.40 10.03 9.00
CA TRP A 247 -4.94 9.86 8.83
C TRP A 247 -4.19 9.89 10.18
N ASN A 248 -4.58 9.02 11.10
CA ASN A 248 -4.11 9.01 12.48
C ASN A 248 -2.71 8.37 12.66
N ARG A 249 -1.77 8.73 11.79
CA ARG A 249 -0.44 8.12 11.64
C ARG A 249 0.42 8.27 12.90
N ARG A 250 0.30 9.43 13.59
CA ARG A 250 1.05 9.66 14.84
C ARG A 250 0.68 8.64 15.91
N LYS A 251 -0.63 8.40 16.12
CA LYS A 251 -1.05 7.39 17.11
C LYS A 251 -0.69 5.97 16.71
N MET A 252 -0.74 5.64 15.41
CA MET A 252 -0.23 4.36 14.92
C MET A 252 1.22 4.17 15.35
N LYS A 253 2.09 5.15 15.08
CA LYS A 253 3.51 5.10 15.43
C LYS A 253 3.73 5.06 16.95
N ASP A 254 3.02 5.89 17.70
CA ASP A 254 3.14 5.98 19.18
C ASP A 254 2.72 4.67 19.87
N TYR A 255 1.76 3.95 19.32
CA TYR A 255 1.36 2.63 19.84
C TYR A 255 2.27 1.49 19.38
N GLY A 256 3.13 1.72 18.40
CA GLY A 256 4.04 0.74 17.86
C GLY A 256 3.45 -0.10 16.73
N VAL A 257 2.45 0.41 16.00
CA VAL A 257 1.99 -0.20 14.74
C VAL A 257 3.13 -0.13 13.72
N PRO A 258 3.56 -1.23 13.12
CA PRO A 258 4.52 -1.20 12.01
C PRO A 258 3.93 -0.41 10.84
N LEU A 259 4.66 0.59 10.36
CA LEU A 259 4.23 1.45 9.26
C LEU A 259 5.02 1.15 7.99
N CYS A 260 4.33 1.00 6.86
CA CYS A 260 4.89 0.88 5.53
C CYS A 260 4.29 1.95 4.62
N CYS A 261 5.14 2.70 3.92
CA CYS A 261 4.70 3.63 2.88
C CYS A 261 4.56 2.93 1.54
N GLY A 262 3.47 3.24 0.84
CA GLY A 262 3.23 2.85 -0.53
C GLY A 262 2.86 4.03 -1.42
N THR A 263 2.74 3.79 -2.72
CA THR A 263 2.43 4.83 -3.71
C THR A 263 0.97 4.83 -4.16
N ASP A 264 0.31 3.68 -4.09
CA ASP A 264 -1.03 3.49 -4.64
C ASP A 264 -1.12 4.01 -6.11
N LEU A 265 -0.13 3.61 -6.92
CA LEU A 265 -0.15 3.96 -8.35
C LEU A 265 -1.42 3.38 -9.01
N PRO A 266 -2.06 4.13 -9.91
CA PRO A 266 -1.50 5.28 -10.66
C PRO A 266 -1.69 6.66 -10.02
N LEU A 267 -1.83 6.78 -8.71
CA LEU A 267 -1.82 8.09 -8.07
C LEU A 267 -0.51 8.81 -8.39
N VAL A 268 -0.62 10.08 -8.71
CA VAL A 268 0.53 10.87 -9.15
C VAL A 268 1.47 11.10 -7.97
N ILE A 269 2.72 10.62 -8.13
CA ILE A 269 3.81 11.00 -7.25
C ILE A 269 4.92 11.54 -8.12
N ASP A 270 5.32 12.75 -7.85
CA ASP A 270 6.47 13.30 -8.55
C ASP A 270 7.77 12.66 -8.03
N HIS A 271 7.96 12.56 -6.72
CA HIS A 271 9.11 11.91 -6.09
C HIS A 271 8.88 11.60 -4.60
N ILE A 272 9.72 10.73 -4.02
CA ILE A 272 9.60 10.31 -2.61
C ILE A 272 9.71 11.47 -1.61
N PRO A 273 10.61 12.50 -1.78
CA PRO A 273 10.65 13.66 -0.89
C PRO A 273 9.30 14.38 -0.72
N GLU A 274 8.44 14.38 -1.74
CA GLU A 274 7.10 14.98 -1.64
C GLU A 274 6.19 14.24 -0.64
N SER A 275 6.35 12.94 -0.48
CA SER A 275 5.60 12.16 0.52
C SER A 275 5.94 12.60 1.95
N ILE A 276 7.17 13.06 2.18
CA ILE A 276 7.60 13.64 3.46
C ILE A 276 6.90 14.96 3.69
N TYR A 277 6.81 15.82 2.68
CA TYR A 277 6.07 17.07 2.80
C TYR A 277 4.65 16.85 3.33
N TYR A 278 3.88 15.94 2.72
CA TYR A 278 2.51 15.67 3.15
C TYR A 278 2.42 15.08 4.57
N SER A 279 3.21 14.05 4.84
CA SER A 279 3.13 13.32 6.11
C SER A 279 3.65 14.10 7.31
N VAL A 280 4.60 15.03 7.11
CA VAL A 280 5.24 15.81 8.17
C VAL A 280 4.54 17.14 8.41
N THR A 281 4.05 17.78 7.34
CA THR A 281 3.44 19.10 7.47
C THR A 281 1.92 19.05 7.63
N GLY A 282 1.25 18.00 7.16
CA GLY A 282 -0.20 17.94 7.05
C GLY A 282 -0.78 18.92 6.02
N LEU A 283 0.09 19.50 5.17
CA LEU A 283 -0.33 20.46 4.15
C LEU A 283 -0.82 19.75 2.89
N PHE A 284 -1.68 20.43 2.15
CA PHE A 284 -2.09 20.05 0.80
C PHE A 284 -1.19 20.73 -0.26
N PRO A 285 -1.31 20.42 -1.55
CA PRO A 285 -0.45 21.00 -2.59
C PRO A 285 -0.39 22.52 -2.59
N GLU A 286 -1.50 23.19 -2.27
CA GLU A 286 -1.61 24.65 -2.18
C GLU A 286 -0.95 25.24 -0.94
N GLY A 287 -0.49 24.41 0.01
CA GLY A 287 0.06 24.86 1.30
C GLY A 287 -1.02 25.34 2.28
N GLY A 288 -0.77 26.45 2.97
CA GLY A 288 -1.76 27.09 3.84
C GLY A 288 -1.85 26.45 5.23
N ILE A 289 -3.05 26.00 5.62
CA ILE A 289 -3.35 25.48 6.96
C ILE A 289 -3.11 23.96 7.00
N PRO A 290 -2.33 23.44 7.97
CA PRO A 290 -2.19 22.01 8.16
C PRO A 290 -3.51 21.32 8.51
N PHE A 291 -3.74 20.17 7.90
CA PHE A 291 -4.84 19.28 8.29
C PHE A 291 -4.36 18.29 9.34
N ASN A 292 -5.10 18.17 10.45
CA ASN A 292 -4.78 17.23 11.54
C ASN A 292 -3.29 17.18 11.91
N GLN A 293 -2.66 18.34 12.11
CA GLN A 293 -1.22 18.45 12.38
C GLN A 293 -0.73 17.52 13.51
N ALA A 294 -1.57 17.28 14.52
CA ALA A 294 -1.26 16.35 15.60
C ALA A 294 -1.10 14.87 15.14
N ASN A 295 -1.52 14.54 13.93
CA ASN A 295 -1.41 13.21 13.35
C ASN A 295 -0.16 13.05 12.45
N CYS A 296 0.65 14.11 12.30
CA CYS A 296 1.83 14.09 11.45
C CYS A 296 2.97 13.27 12.06
N LEU A 297 3.80 12.71 11.19
CA LEU A 297 5.04 12.01 11.52
C LEU A 297 6.23 12.96 11.45
N THR A 298 7.39 12.50 11.94
CA THR A 298 8.67 13.17 11.70
C THR A 298 9.28 12.74 10.35
N PRO A 299 10.21 13.52 9.76
CA PRO A 299 10.89 13.11 8.53
C PRO A 299 11.56 11.73 8.63
N TYR A 300 12.20 11.44 9.77
CA TYR A 300 12.83 10.14 10.02
C TYR A 300 11.79 9.00 9.98
N GLU A 301 10.65 9.15 10.64
CA GLU A 301 9.61 8.11 10.71
C GLU A 301 8.98 7.83 9.33
N VAL A 302 8.85 8.86 8.49
CA VAL A 302 8.39 8.67 7.11
C VAL A 302 9.43 7.94 6.27
N LEU A 303 10.71 8.31 6.37
CA LEU A 303 11.80 7.60 5.68
C LEU A 303 11.93 6.15 6.16
N GLU A 304 11.82 5.93 7.47
CA GLU A 304 11.81 4.57 8.05
C GLU A 304 10.67 3.75 7.46
N SER A 305 9.47 4.34 7.27
CA SER A 305 8.32 3.65 6.66
C SER A 305 8.55 3.32 5.18
N TRP A 306 9.30 4.15 4.45
CA TRP A 306 9.68 3.89 3.05
C TRP A 306 10.80 2.85 2.91
N THR A 307 11.66 2.71 3.90
CA THR A 307 12.86 1.85 3.85
C THR A 307 12.66 0.57 4.68
N PHE A 308 12.92 0.64 5.98
CA PHE A 308 12.76 -0.49 6.89
C PHE A 308 11.32 -1.01 6.94
N GLY A 309 10.33 -0.12 6.95
CA GLY A 309 8.91 -0.49 6.93
C GLY A 309 8.54 -1.30 5.70
N GLY A 310 9.00 -0.88 4.51
CA GLY A 310 8.82 -1.63 3.27
C GLY A 310 9.52 -3.00 3.30
N ALA A 311 10.77 -3.05 3.77
CA ALA A 311 11.49 -4.31 3.91
C ALA A 311 10.82 -5.26 4.91
N TYR A 312 10.33 -4.73 6.03
CA TYR A 312 9.56 -5.49 7.04
C TYR A 312 8.25 -6.03 6.47
N ASP A 313 7.57 -5.22 5.67
CA ASP A 313 6.34 -5.63 4.96
C ASP A 313 6.59 -6.78 3.99
N PHE A 314 7.75 -6.81 3.34
CA PHE A 314 8.17 -7.89 2.43
C PHE A 314 8.74 -9.13 3.13
N CYS A 315 8.87 -9.13 4.46
CA CYS A 315 9.67 -10.13 5.21
C CYS A 315 11.13 -10.20 4.73
N ARG A 316 11.72 -9.04 4.41
CA ARG A 316 13.08 -8.88 3.89
C ARG A 316 13.94 -7.91 4.73
N GLU A 317 13.54 -7.60 5.96
CA GLU A 317 14.27 -6.69 6.83
C GLU A 317 15.69 -7.17 7.18
N ASP A 318 15.96 -8.45 7.05
CA ASP A 318 17.31 -9.01 7.23
C ASP A 318 18.23 -8.69 6.04
N ASP A 319 17.65 -8.52 4.84
CA ASP A 319 18.38 -8.29 3.60
C ASP A 319 18.31 -6.84 3.10
N LEU A 320 17.26 -6.09 3.45
CA LEU A 320 16.90 -4.80 2.88
C LEU A 320 16.55 -3.77 3.96
N GLY A 321 16.27 -2.55 3.55
CA GLY A 321 15.63 -1.51 4.37
C GLY A 321 16.53 -0.75 5.33
N SER A 322 17.81 -1.10 5.45
CA SER A 322 18.77 -0.34 6.26
C SER A 322 20.18 -0.46 5.71
N ILE A 323 21.01 0.55 5.97
CA ILE A 323 22.43 0.54 5.61
C ILE A 323 23.20 -0.21 6.70
N THR A 324 23.28 -1.53 6.53
CA THR A 324 23.93 -2.44 7.47
C THR A 324 24.81 -3.43 6.69
N VAL A 325 26.01 -3.72 7.21
CA VAL A 325 26.92 -4.69 6.59
C VAL A 325 26.23 -6.05 6.47
N GLY A 326 26.33 -6.65 5.29
CA GLY A 326 25.72 -7.94 4.97
C GLY A 326 24.36 -7.84 4.25
N LYS A 327 23.74 -6.66 4.20
CA LYS A 327 22.52 -6.44 3.43
C LYS A 327 22.80 -6.12 1.96
N LEU A 328 21.79 -6.30 1.13
CA LEU A 328 21.83 -5.99 -0.29
C LEU A 328 22.05 -4.47 -0.50
N ALA A 329 22.83 -4.15 -1.51
CA ALA A 329 23.20 -2.76 -1.80
C ALA A 329 22.14 -2.05 -2.64
N ASP A 330 20.98 -1.81 -2.04
CA ASP A 330 19.87 -1.04 -2.62
C ASP A 330 19.82 0.34 -1.95
N PHE A 331 20.02 1.41 -2.73
CA PHE A 331 20.10 2.77 -2.21
C PHE A 331 19.35 3.77 -3.10
N ALA A 332 18.74 4.75 -2.45
CA ALA A 332 18.31 6.00 -3.07
C ALA A 332 19.16 7.15 -2.51
N VAL A 333 19.84 7.88 -3.38
CA VAL A 333 20.62 9.07 -3.02
C VAL A 333 19.80 10.29 -3.37
N ILE A 334 19.57 11.15 -2.38
CA ILE A 334 18.82 12.40 -2.51
C ILE A 334 19.82 13.57 -2.52
N ASP A 335 19.57 14.61 -3.30
CA ASP A 335 20.45 15.74 -3.54
C ASP A 335 20.47 16.79 -2.41
N GLY A 336 20.02 16.42 -1.21
CA GLY A 336 20.07 17.29 -0.02
C GLY A 336 19.77 16.54 1.27
N ASP A 337 19.87 17.26 2.40
CA ASP A 337 19.64 16.72 3.74
C ASP A 337 18.15 16.71 4.07
N ILE A 338 17.49 15.63 3.65
CA ILE A 338 16.05 15.44 3.80
C ILE A 338 15.59 15.34 5.27
N LEU A 339 16.50 15.04 6.20
CA LEU A 339 16.18 14.95 7.64
C LEU A 339 16.19 16.31 8.34
N HIS A 340 16.99 17.26 7.85
CA HIS A 340 17.19 18.55 8.51
C HIS A 340 16.73 19.76 7.69
N ILE A 341 16.32 19.57 6.43
CA ILE A 341 15.67 20.61 5.63
C ILE A 341 14.34 21.01 6.29
N ASN A 342 13.91 22.25 6.11
CA ASN A 342 12.54 22.61 6.50
C ASN A 342 11.54 21.70 5.76
N PRO A 343 10.64 20.97 6.43
CA PRO A 343 9.71 20.05 5.78
C PRO A 343 8.87 20.68 4.67
N ARG A 344 8.63 21.99 4.69
CA ARG A 344 7.93 22.71 3.63
C ARG A 344 8.71 22.77 2.33
N ASP A 345 10.03 22.66 2.40
CA ASP A 345 10.95 22.75 1.29
C ASP A 345 11.36 21.37 0.74
N CYS A 346 10.93 20.27 1.39
CA CYS A 346 11.25 18.88 0.96
C CYS A 346 10.92 18.62 -0.53
N ARG A 347 9.90 19.27 -1.08
CA ARG A 347 9.51 19.14 -2.49
C ARG A 347 10.55 19.68 -3.47
N SER A 348 11.53 20.45 -2.99
CA SER A 348 12.65 20.95 -3.80
C SER A 348 13.79 19.95 -3.93
N LEU A 349 13.80 18.92 -3.10
CA LEU A 349 14.79 17.84 -3.18
C LEU A 349 14.43 16.85 -4.27
N ASP A 350 15.45 16.24 -4.85
CA ASP A 350 15.28 15.27 -5.94
C ASP A 350 16.13 14.04 -5.70
N VAL A 351 15.80 12.96 -6.37
CA VAL A 351 16.62 11.74 -6.38
C VAL A 351 17.79 11.96 -7.33
N TYR A 352 18.99 11.91 -6.79
CA TYR A 352 20.22 12.04 -7.56
C TYR A 352 20.66 10.71 -8.18
N MET A 353 20.51 9.60 -7.43
CA MET A 353 20.93 8.28 -7.89
C MET A 353 20.09 7.18 -7.26
N THR A 354 19.83 6.13 -8.02
CA THR A 354 19.23 4.88 -7.51
C THR A 354 20.14 3.70 -7.84
N ILE A 355 20.40 2.89 -6.85
CA ILE A 355 21.29 1.73 -6.91
C ILE A 355 20.49 0.50 -6.49
N ILE A 356 20.57 -0.59 -7.26
CA ILE A 356 19.96 -1.87 -6.93
C ILE A 356 21.02 -2.96 -7.04
N ASN A 357 21.19 -3.72 -5.96
CA ASN A 357 22.20 -4.77 -5.86
C ASN A 357 23.61 -4.29 -6.25
N GLY A 358 23.96 -3.04 -5.87
CA GLY A 358 25.24 -2.42 -6.18
C GLY A 358 25.37 -1.85 -7.61
N LYS A 359 24.36 -2.03 -8.48
CA LYS A 359 24.34 -1.49 -9.85
C LYS A 359 23.59 -0.16 -9.87
N ILE A 360 24.19 0.88 -10.44
CA ILE A 360 23.50 2.15 -10.68
C ILE A 360 22.45 1.93 -11.79
N VAL A 361 21.18 2.09 -11.45
CA VAL A 361 20.04 1.94 -12.38
C VAL A 361 19.46 3.28 -12.81
N TYR A 362 19.76 4.34 -12.07
CA TYR A 362 19.45 5.73 -12.41
C TYR A 362 20.49 6.68 -11.82
N GLN A 363 20.85 7.70 -12.59
CA GLN A 363 21.63 8.84 -12.15
C GLN A 363 21.16 10.08 -12.92
N LYS A 364 20.88 11.17 -12.17
CA LYS A 364 20.47 12.49 -12.70
C LYS A 364 21.60 13.16 -13.47
#